data_5c35909f0aedda5ab8f4081e19d0abbf
#
_entry.id   5c35909f0aedda5ab8f4081e19d0abbf
#
_cell.length_a   1.000
_cell.length_b   1.000
_cell.length_c   1.000
_cell.angle_alpha   90.00
_cell.angle_beta   90.00
_cell.angle_gamma   90.00
#
_symmetry.space_group_name_H-M   'P 1'
#
loop_
_entity.id
_entity.type
_entity.pdbx_description
1 polymer ?
#
loop_
_entity_poly.entity_id
_entity_poly.type
_entity_poly.pdbx_seq_one_letter_code
_entity_poly.pdbx_strand_id
1 'polypeptide(L)'
;MSKEIIWKPSKDLVENSKLTKFLNFSKIQDYNELEKKSLTDPGWLWDSVIKFSDLKFFKPYSKIIDESKGIPWTRWCVDGKTNIVLNCIDRHKDKDFFKETFIFSEREDGTETSITYEEFNKRISKVGNTLKNNGFKKGDVIALYMPQFIETYIAYFSILKIGCIVLPLFSGYGSKAVIERLNIAKAKGIFTVEKTFRKAKEIRMFDQIKGDLDQVKSLEKIFLLGNDKGKKIFNWENFDNVSDKLKTEEMNAEDPAIIHFTSGTTGKPKGCVYTHIGLVTKMAFDEGILADFKQTDVHLCMADMGWMVGSKSATIASSHGAKMIIAEGVPDFPDELRFWKLIEKYK
;
A
#
# COMPACT_ATOMS: atom_id res chain seq x y z
N MET A 1 27.03 13.33 -29.40
CA MET A 1 25.85 14.22 -29.39
C MET A 1 25.90 15.00 -28.09
N SER A 2 25.96 16.34 -28.13
CA SER A 2 25.81 17.17 -26.93
C SER A 2 24.41 16.90 -26.36
N LYS A 3 24.32 16.47 -25.10
CA LYS A 3 23.01 16.33 -24.41
C LYS A 3 22.46 17.73 -24.24
N GLU A 4 21.51 18.13 -25.08
CA GLU A 4 20.80 19.39 -24.93
C GLU A 4 19.97 19.34 -23.65
N ILE A 5 20.18 20.28 -22.75
CA ILE A 5 19.42 20.39 -21.50
C ILE A 5 18.15 21.15 -21.84
N ILE A 6 17.02 20.44 -21.85
CA ILE A 6 15.70 20.97 -22.22
C ILE A 6 15.08 21.81 -21.08
N TRP A 7 15.40 21.46 -19.84
CA TRP A 7 14.87 22.14 -18.66
C TRP A 7 15.87 22.10 -17.49
N LYS A 8 15.92 23.15 -16.70
CA LYS A 8 16.67 23.22 -15.45
C LYS A 8 15.74 23.71 -14.33
N PRO A 9 15.80 23.10 -13.13
CA PRO A 9 15.05 23.60 -12.00
C PRO A 9 15.50 25.02 -11.62
N SER A 10 14.58 25.82 -11.07
CA SER A 10 14.93 27.10 -10.49
C SER A 10 15.82 26.91 -9.25
N LYS A 11 16.58 27.94 -8.89
CA LYS A 11 17.44 27.92 -7.69
C LYS A 11 16.60 27.67 -6.42
N ASP A 12 15.46 28.31 -6.31
CA ASP A 12 14.52 28.14 -5.21
C ASP A 12 14.04 26.68 -5.07
N LEU A 13 13.65 26.06 -6.19
CA LEU A 13 13.23 24.64 -6.20
C LEU A 13 14.36 23.72 -5.73
N VAL A 14 15.59 23.95 -6.16
CA VAL A 14 16.76 23.16 -5.75
C VAL A 14 17.03 23.32 -4.27
N GLU A 15 17.11 24.57 -3.78
CA GLU A 15 17.45 24.88 -2.38
C GLU A 15 16.39 24.35 -1.39
N ASN A 16 15.12 24.38 -1.77
CA ASN A 16 14.01 23.95 -0.92
C ASN A 16 13.65 22.47 -1.06
N SER A 17 14.23 21.75 -2.01
CA SER A 17 13.93 20.33 -2.22
C SER A 17 14.34 19.45 -1.03
N LYS A 18 13.62 18.35 -0.84
CA LYS A 18 13.98 17.34 0.16
C LYS A 18 15.32 16.67 -0.15
N LEU A 19 15.68 16.55 -1.43
CA LEU A 19 16.99 16.03 -1.84
C LEU A 19 18.10 16.92 -1.29
N THR A 20 18.05 18.25 -1.49
CA THR A 20 19.05 19.18 -0.93
C THR A 20 19.08 19.11 0.60
N LYS A 21 17.92 19.04 1.24
CA LYS A 21 17.84 18.87 2.71
C LYS A 21 18.46 17.55 3.16
N PHE A 22 18.26 16.47 2.43
CA PHE A 22 18.84 15.16 2.70
C PHE A 22 20.37 15.15 2.51
N LEU A 23 20.89 15.78 1.44
CA LEU A 23 22.32 15.93 1.21
C LEU A 23 22.99 16.67 2.39
N ASN A 24 22.40 17.79 2.81
CA ASN A 24 22.88 18.56 3.96
C ASN A 24 22.85 17.75 5.26
N PHE A 25 21.73 17.05 5.55
CA PHE A 25 21.58 16.16 6.71
C PHE A 25 22.66 15.07 6.73
N SER A 26 22.92 14.49 5.59
CA SER A 26 23.86 13.37 5.41
C SER A 26 25.31 13.81 5.25
N LYS A 27 25.57 15.15 5.20
CA LYS A 27 26.87 15.76 4.96
C LYS A 27 27.50 15.30 3.64
N ILE A 28 26.70 15.23 2.59
CA ILE A 28 27.07 14.88 1.22
C ILE A 28 27.03 16.16 0.37
N GLN A 29 28.04 16.36 -0.48
CA GLN A 29 28.20 17.57 -1.25
C GLN A 29 27.18 17.68 -2.39
N ASP A 30 26.99 16.59 -3.15
CA ASP A 30 26.11 16.56 -4.30
C ASP A 30 25.54 15.16 -4.58
N TYR A 31 24.71 15.07 -5.61
CA TYR A 31 24.08 13.80 -6.01
C TYR A 31 25.09 12.74 -6.49
N ASN A 32 26.19 13.15 -7.13
CA ASN A 32 27.19 12.19 -7.60
C ASN A 32 27.95 11.54 -6.44
N GLU A 33 28.21 12.31 -5.39
CA GLU A 33 28.77 11.77 -4.15
C GLU A 33 27.79 10.84 -3.46
N LEU A 34 26.49 11.22 -3.39
CA LEU A 34 25.43 10.36 -2.86
C LEU A 34 25.39 9.03 -3.60
N GLU A 35 25.36 9.04 -4.93
CA GLU A 35 25.33 7.83 -5.75
C GLU A 35 26.55 6.94 -5.46
N LYS A 36 27.76 7.47 -5.52
CA LYS A 36 29.00 6.73 -5.24
C LYS A 36 28.98 6.09 -3.85
N LYS A 37 28.60 6.87 -2.83
CA LYS A 37 28.57 6.37 -1.44
C LYS A 37 27.47 5.33 -1.23
N SER A 38 26.32 5.48 -1.87
CA SER A 38 25.24 4.50 -1.77
C SER A 38 25.62 3.11 -2.32
N LEU A 39 26.48 3.07 -3.35
CA LEU A 39 26.99 1.83 -3.92
C LEU A 39 28.04 1.15 -3.05
N THR A 40 28.85 1.93 -2.33
CA THR A 40 29.93 1.40 -1.49
C THR A 40 29.51 1.12 -0.06
N ASP A 41 28.49 1.83 0.44
CA ASP A 41 27.93 1.67 1.79
C ASP A 41 26.40 1.77 1.77
N PRO A 42 25.71 0.73 1.31
CA PRO A 42 24.25 0.71 1.29
C PRO A 42 23.65 0.80 2.71
N GLY A 43 24.34 0.31 3.73
CA GLY A 43 23.90 0.42 5.12
C GLY A 43 23.78 1.86 5.57
N TRP A 44 24.81 2.68 5.28
CA TRP A 44 24.79 4.11 5.57
C TRP A 44 23.63 4.84 4.85
N LEU A 45 23.38 4.51 3.58
CA LEU A 45 22.28 5.15 2.84
C LEU A 45 20.94 4.90 3.54
N TRP A 46 20.60 3.64 3.78
CA TRP A 46 19.29 3.29 4.34
C TRP A 46 19.12 3.72 5.80
N ASP A 47 20.17 3.71 6.59
CA ASP A 47 20.16 4.28 7.94
C ASP A 47 19.90 5.79 7.91
N SER A 48 20.53 6.51 6.97
CA SER A 48 20.33 7.95 6.77
C SER A 48 18.91 8.26 6.31
N VAL A 49 18.34 7.47 5.40
CA VAL A 49 16.94 7.61 4.92
C VAL A 49 15.96 7.39 6.06
N ILE A 50 16.14 6.35 6.86
CA ILE A 50 15.29 6.03 8.03
C ILE A 50 15.29 7.21 9.02
N LYS A 51 16.48 7.73 9.35
CA LYS A 51 16.64 8.84 10.29
C LYS A 51 16.09 10.16 9.75
N PHE A 52 16.40 10.50 8.51
CA PHE A 52 15.91 11.73 7.86
C PHE A 52 14.40 11.76 7.73
N SER A 53 13.81 10.63 7.36
CA SER A 53 12.35 10.48 7.18
C SER A 53 11.60 10.20 8.50
N ASP A 54 12.34 10.17 9.62
CA ASP A 54 11.79 9.91 10.96
C ASP A 54 10.91 8.67 11.02
N LEU A 55 11.35 7.56 10.38
CA LEU A 55 10.61 6.32 10.39
C LEU A 55 10.55 5.72 11.80
N LYS A 56 9.36 5.34 12.24
CA LYS A 56 9.08 4.90 13.61
C LYS A 56 9.27 3.39 13.78
N PHE A 57 9.79 3.02 14.94
CA PHE A 57 9.95 1.64 15.40
C PHE A 57 9.33 1.49 16.79
N PHE A 58 8.68 0.37 17.05
CA PHE A 58 8.30 -0.04 18.40
C PHE A 58 9.55 -0.43 19.22
N LYS A 59 10.50 -1.09 18.55
CA LYS A 59 11.84 -1.40 19.07
C LYS A 59 12.87 -1.03 18.01
N PRO A 60 13.85 -0.15 18.31
CA PRO A 60 14.93 0.17 17.38
C PRO A 60 15.71 -1.08 16.94
N TYR A 61 16.26 -1.05 15.73
CA TYR A 61 17.17 -2.08 15.25
C TYR A 61 18.54 -1.98 15.92
N SER A 62 19.21 -3.13 16.06
CA SER A 62 20.58 -3.23 16.60
C SER A 62 21.64 -3.00 15.52
N LYS A 63 21.34 -3.39 14.27
CA LYS A 63 22.20 -3.29 13.11
C LYS A 63 21.36 -3.01 11.87
N ILE A 64 21.80 -2.04 11.04
CA ILE A 64 21.04 -1.65 9.83
C ILE A 64 21.07 -2.74 8.76
N ILE A 65 22.20 -3.40 8.57
CA ILE A 65 22.41 -4.44 7.54
C ILE A 65 23.22 -5.58 8.10
N ASP A 66 22.86 -6.82 7.75
CA ASP A 66 23.62 -8.03 8.05
C ASP A 66 23.70 -8.91 6.80
N GLU A 67 24.89 -8.97 6.22
CA GLU A 67 25.22 -9.75 5.01
C GLU A 67 26.03 -11.02 5.32
N SER A 68 26.06 -11.46 6.57
CA SER A 68 26.85 -12.62 7.00
C SER A 68 26.53 -13.92 6.25
N LYS A 69 25.33 -14.00 5.63
CA LYS A 69 24.88 -15.13 4.80
C LYS A 69 24.99 -14.87 3.29
N GLY A 70 25.64 -13.78 2.89
CA GLY A 70 25.76 -13.32 1.49
C GLY A 70 24.60 -12.43 1.04
N ILE A 71 24.80 -11.69 -0.06
CA ILE A 71 23.88 -10.67 -0.60
C ILE A 71 22.44 -11.16 -0.76
N PRO A 72 22.16 -12.37 -1.31
CA PRO A 72 20.77 -12.83 -1.48
C PRO A 72 20.01 -13.01 -0.16
N TRP A 73 20.72 -13.08 0.97
CA TRP A 73 20.18 -13.33 2.31
C TRP A 73 20.43 -12.15 3.25
N THR A 74 20.66 -10.99 2.68
CA THR A 74 20.83 -9.73 3.44
C THR A 74 19.63 -9.48 4.33
N ARG A 75 19.89 -9.17 5.60
CA ARG A 75 18.86 -8.76 6.55
C ARG A 75 18.98 -7.27 6.87
N TRP A 76 17.85 -6.60 6.93
CA TRP A 76 17.75 -5.17 7.17
C TRP A 76 17.11 -4.87 8.52
N CYS A 77 17.58 -3.82 9.19
CA CYS A 77 17.04 -3.38 10.49
C CYS A 77 16.92 -4.53 11.49
N VAL A 78 18.03 -5.29 11.67
CA VAL A 78 18.10 -6.49 12.50
C VAL A 78 17.57 -6.21 13.91
N ASP A 79 16.73 -7.10 14.45
CA ASP A 79 16.03 -7.00 15.75
C ASP A 79 15.07 -5.83 15.90
N GLY A 80 14.96 -4.96 14.88
CA GLY A 80 14.01 -3.88 14.85
C GLY A 80 12.56 -4.38 14.74
N LYS A 81 11.64 -3.67 15.42
CA LYS A 81 10.20 -3.94 15.29
C LYS A 81 9.48 -2.70 14.78
N THR A 82 8.73 -2.87 13.71
CA THR A 82 7.93 -1.82 13.09
C THR A 82 6.67 -2.40 12.43
N ASN A 83 5.88 -1.54 11.81
CA ASN A 83 4.74 -1.92 10.97
C ASN A 83 4.50 -0.82 9.94
N ILE A 84 4.07 -1.16 8.72
CA ILE A 84 3.68 -0.17 7.71
C ILE A 84 2.64 0.79 8.28
N VAL A 85 1.63 0.27 9.02
CA VAL A 85 0.56 1.10 9.61
C VAL A 85 1.09 2.08 10.66
N LEU A 86 2.11 1.69 11.45
CA LEU A 86 2.78 2.60 12.37
C LEU A 86 3.31 3.83 11.63
N ASN A 87 3.91 3.64 10.46
CA ASN A 87 4.56 4.69 9.67
C ASN A 87 3.60 5.43 8.73
N CYS A 88 2.48 4.82 8.35
CA CYS A 88 1.52 5.40 7.43
C CYS A 88 0.35 6.11 8.13
N ILE A 89 -0.06 5.62 9.31
CA ILE A 89 -1.29 6.08 9.97
C ILE A 89 -1.00 6.51 11.41
N ASP A 90 -0.43 5.60 12.24
CA ASP A 90 -0.37 5.83 13.69
C ASP A 90 0.52 7.03 14.07
N ARG A 91 1.62 7.25 13.34
CA ARG A 91 2.55 8.39 13.57
C ARG A 91 1.92 9.77 13.37
N HIS A 92 0.75 9.81 12.74
CA HIS A 92 0.05 11.05 12.38
C HIS A 92 -1.10 11.40 13.33
N LYS A 93 -1.45 10.54 14.29
CA LYS A 93 -2.64 10.70 15.15
C LYS A 93 -2.70 12.02 15.91
N ASP A 94 -1.54 12.56 16.29
CA ASP A 94 -1.43 13.81 17.04
C ASP A 94 -1.20 15.04 16.13
N LYS A 95 -1.36 14.89 14.81
CA LYS A 95 -1.18 15.99 13.86
C LYS A 95 -2.54 16.60 13.49
N ASP A 96 -2.58 17.91 13.30
CA ASP A 96 -3.81 18.65 12.97
C ASP A 96 -4.48 18.12 11.71
N PHE A 97 -3.70 17.79 10.67
CA PHE A 97 -4.22 17.22 9.42
C PHE A 97 -4.87 15.84 9.57
N PHE A 98 -4.75 15.17 10.70
CA PHE A 98 -5.39 13.87 10.93
C PHE A 98 -6.92 13.94 10.87
N LYS A 99 -7.50 15.13 11.06
CA LYS A 99 -8.92 15.42 10.89
C LYS A 99 -9.30 15.83 9.47
N GLU A 100 -8.30 16.06 8.60
CA GLU A 100 -8.55 16.40 7.21
C GLU A 100 -8.83 15.17 6.35
N THR A 101 -9.36 15.41 5.14
CA THR A 101 -9.59 14.36 4.15
C THR A 101 -8.28 13.67 3.79
N PHE A 102 -8.27 12.34 3.86
CA PHE A 102 -7.20 11.49 3.38
C PHE A 102 -7.45 11.01 1.97
N ILE A 103 -8.64 10.42 1.71
CA ILE A 103 -8.98 9.86 0.40
C ILE A 103 -10.20 10.57 -0.16
N PHE A 104 -10.07 11.07 -1.38
CA PHE A 104 -11.17 11.40 -2.27
C PHE A 104 -11.38 10.21 -3.21
N SER A 105 -12.62 9.79 -3.37
CA SER A 105 -12.98 8.66 -4.24
C SER A 105 -14.07 9.08 -5.21
N GLU A 106 -13.85 8.81 -6.48
CA GLU A 106 -14.85 9.00 -7.51
C GLU A 106 -15.12 7.68 -8.23
N ARG A 107 -16.38 7.27 -8.24
CA ARG A 107 -16.82 6.09 -8.99
C ARG A 107 -17.07 6.43 -10.45
N GLU A 108 -17.16 5.39 -11.28
CA GLU A 108 -17.39 5.57 -12.72
C GLU A 108 -18.79 6.15 -13.04
N ASP A 109 -19.76 5.97 -12.15
CA ASP A 109 -21.10 6.55 -12.24
C ASP A 109 -21.18 8.02 -11.77
N GLY A 110 -20.04 8.62 -11.38
CA GLY A 110 -19.95 9.96 -10.86
C GLY A 110 -20.22 10.10 -9.35
N THR A 111 -20.48 8.99 -8.66
CA THR A 111 -20.64 9.03 -7.19
C THR A 111 -19.31 9.41 -6.52
N GLU A 112 -19.35 10.47 -5.72
CA GLU A 112 -18.21 10.98 -4.97
C GLU A 112 -18.34 10.66 -3.49
N THR A 113 -17.24 10.21 -2.90
CA THR A 113 -17.13 9.99 -1.47
C THR A 113 -15.76 10.43 -0.98
N SER A 114 -15.63 10.71 0.30
CA SER A 114 -14.34 11.00 0.91
C SER A 114 -14.28 10.46 2.33
N ILE A 115 -13.06 10.33 2.85
CA ILE A 115 -12.83 9.88 4.22
C ILE A 115 -11.64 10.63 4.82
N THR A 116 -11.75 11.06 6.08
CA THR A 116 -10.63 11.65 6.82
C THR A 116 -9.66 10.60 7.31
N TYR A 117 -8.43 11.00 7.69
CA TYR A 117 -7.47 10.08 8.34
C TYR A 117 -8.04 9.48 9.63
N GLU A 118 -8.73 10.29 10.43
CA GLU A 118 -9.33 9.85 11.70
C GLU A 118 -10.39 8.77 11.46
N GLU A 119 -11.34 9.01 10.58
CA GLU A 119 -12.38 8.02 10.26
C GLU A 119 -11.78 6.78 9.59
N PHE A 120 -10.82 6.96 8.71
CA PHE A 120 -10.09 5.85 8.11
C PHE A 120 -9.41 4.97 9.17
N ASN A 121 -8.72 5.58 10.17
CA ASN A 121 -8.12 4.84 11.28
C ASN A 121 -9.15 4.09 12.14
N LYS A 122 -10.34 4.67 12.37
CA LYS A 122 -11.45 3.99 13.06
C LYS A 122 -11.92 2.77 12.26
N ARG A 123 -12.15 2.93 10.96
CA ARG A 123 -12.63 1.85 10.08
C ARG A 123 -11.58 0.74 9.92
N ILE A 124 -10.29 1.05 9.73
CA ILE A 124 -9.25 0.00 9.70
C ILE A 124 -9.14 -0.77 11.03
N SER A 125 -9.44 -0.11 12.16
CA SER A 125 -9.44 -0.78 13.47
C SER A 125 -10.63 -1.71 13.63
N LYS A 126 -11.84 -1.31 13.20
CA LYS A 126 -13.03 -2.16 13.19
C LYS A 126 -12.83 -3.41 12.34
N VAL A 127 -12.37 -3.24 11.09
CA VAL A 127 -12.09 -4.38 10.21
C VAL A 127 -10.99 -5.27 10.78
N GLY A 128 -9.91 -4.70 11.32
CA GLY A 128 -8.83 -5.46 11.96
C GLY A 128 -9.31 -6.29 13.17
N ASN A 129 -10.15 -5.72 14.03
CA ASN A 129 -10.77 -6.45 15.14
C ASN A 129 -11.67 -7.58 14.65
N THR A 130 -12.46 -7.35 13.61
CA THR A 130 -13.28 -8.40 12.99
C THR A 130 -12.43 -9.54 12.44
N LEU A 131 -11.31 -9.24 11.78
CA LEU A 131 -10.37 -10.26 11.32
C LEU A 131 -9.85 -11.10 12.50
N LYS A 132 -9.40 -10.46 13.59
CA LYS A 132 -8.95 -11.17 14.82
C LYS A 132 -10.07 -12.02 15.42
N ASN A 133 -11.29 -11.52 15.50
CA ASN A 133 -12.45 -12.26 16.01
C ASN A 133 -12.84 -13.46 15.13
N ASN A 134 -12.48 -13.43 13.83
CA ASN A 134 -12.64 -14.55 12.91
C ASN A 134 -11.42 -15.47 12.84
N GLY A 135 -10.47 -15.35 13.78
CA GLY A 135 -9.36 -16.28 13.96
C GLY A 135 -8.09 -15.97 13.16
N PHE A 136 -8.04 -14.86 12.41
CA PHE A 136 -6.84 -14.46 11.68
C PHE A 136 -5.73 -14.01 12.64
N LYS A 137 -4.51 -14.44 12.34
CA LYS A 137 -3.32 -14.23 13.17
C LYS A 137 -2.18 -13.68 12.33
N LYS A 138 -1.19 -13.11 13.01
CA LYS A 138 0.09 -12.69 12.43
C LYS A 138 0.64 -13.75 11.47
N GLY A 139 0.98 -13.32 10.26
CA GLY A 139 1.52 -14.17 9.19
C GLY A 139 0.48 -14.88 8.32
N ASP A 140 -0.82 -14.83 8.65
CA ASP A 140 -1.85 -15.35 7.78
C ASP A 140 -1.96 -14.50 6.51
N VAL A 141 -2.17 -15.14 5.36
CA VAL A 141 -2.33 -14.45 4.07
C VAL A 141 -3.80 -14.18 3.80
N ILE A 142 -4.11 -12.92 3.51
CA ILE A 142 -5.46 -12.48 3.14
C ILE A 142 -5.39 -11.80 1.78
N ALA A 143 -6.14 -12.32 0.82
CA ALA A 143 -6.19 -11.76 -0.52
C ALA A 143 -7.10 -10.52 -0.59
N LEU A 144 -6.76 -9.62 -1.50
CA LEU A 144 -7.49 -8.39 -1.80
C LEU A 144 -7.81 -8.37 -3.29
N TYR A 145 -9.00 -8.83 -3.65
CA TYR A 145 -9.53 -8.86 -5.03
C TYR A 145 -10.68 -7.86 -5.13
N MET A 146 -10.31 -6.57 -5.20
CA MET A 146 -11.23 -5.44 -5.14
C MET A 146 -10.78 -4.32 -6.09
N PRO A 147 -11.73 -3.52 -6.64
CA PRO A 147 -11.41 -2.35 -7.45
C PRO A 147 -10.94 -1.17 -6.58
N GLN A 148 -10.75 0.01 -7.19
CA GLN A 148 -10.32 1.25 -6.52
C GLN A 148 -11.46 1.87 -5.71
N PHE A 149 -11.74 1.31 -4.53
CA PHE A 149 -12.72 1.78 -3.55
C PHE A 149 -12.03 2.17 -2.24
N ILE A 150 -12.63 3.03 -1.43
CA ILE A 150 -12.15 3.35 -0.08
C ILE A 150 -12.04 2.06 0.75
N GLU A 151 -12.99 1.15 0.62
CA GLU A 151 -13.02 -0.15 1.28
C GLU A 151 -11.80 -1.01 0.97
N THR A 152 -11.24 -0.92 -0.23
CA THR A 152 -10.03 -1.62 -0.64
C THR A 152 -8.83 -1.18 0.19
N TYR A 153 -8.68 0.11 0.41
CA TYR A 153 -7.61 0.68 1.23
C TYR A 153 -7.82 0.40 2.72
N ILE A 154 -9.09 0.41 3.18
CA ILE A 154 -9.44 0.01 4.55
C ILE A 154 -9.04 -1.46 4.77
N ALA A 155 -9.41 -2.38 3.89
CA ALA A 155 -9.04 -3.79 3.98
C ALA A 155 -7.51 -3.95 3.97
N TYR A 156 -6.81 -3.28 3.05
CA TYR A 156 -5.36 -3.31 2.92
C TYR A 156 -4.65 -2.95 4.24
N PHE A 157 -4.97 -1.79 4.82
CA PHE A 157 -4.35 -1.35 6.06
C PHE A 157 -4.81 -2.16 7.29
N SER A 158 -6.04 -2.68 7.28
CA SER A 158 -6.54 -3.55 8.36
C SER A 158 -5.78 -4.87 8.45
N ILE A 159 -5.51 -5.49 7.30
CA ILE A 159 -4.71 -6.72 7.20
C ILE A 159 -3.30 -6.47 7.75
N LEU A 160 -2.65 -5.39 7.31
CA LEU A 160 -1.32 -4.99 7.78
C LEU A 160 -1.30 -4.66 9.28
N LYS A 161 -2.37 -4.01 9.79
CA LYS A 161 -2.46 -3.58 11.18
C LYS A 161 -2.41 -4.73 12.18
N ILE A 162 -2.95 -5.88 11.81
CA ILE A 162 -2.95 -7.10 12.64
C ILE A 162 -1.78 -8.05 12.34
N GLY A 163 -0.82 -7.62 11.50
CA GLY A 163 0.34 -8.41 11.14
C GLY A 163 0.06 -9.56 10.17
N CYS A 164 -1.08 -9.56 9.49
CA CYS A 164 -1.36 -10.45 8.37
C CYS A 164 -0.68 -9.94 7.10
N ILE A 165 -0.54 -10.82 6.11
CA ILE A 165 0.09 -10.56 4.83
C ILE A 165 -0.98 -10.25 3.80
N VAL A 166 -0.87 -9.10 3.12
CA VAL A 166 -1.77 -8.73 2.02
C VAL A 166 -1.34 -9.45 0.75
N LEU A 167 -2.30 -10.05 0.07
CA LEU A 167 -2.13 -10.60 -1.28
C LEU A 167 -3.02 -9.80 -2.25
N PRO A 168 -2.53 -8.67 -2.79
CA PRO A 168 -3.31 -7.91 -3.76
C PRO A 168 -3.42 -8.68 -5.08
N LEU A 169 -4.64 -8.76 -5.61
CA LEU A 169 -4.94 -9.39 -6.88
C LEU A 169 -5.55 -8.36 -7.83
N PHE A 170 -5.08 -8.36 -9.08
CA PHE A 170 -5.62 -7.47 -10.10
C PHE A 170 -7.12 -7.73 -10.29
N SER A 171 -7.94 -6.69 -10.16
CA SER A 171 -9.40 -6.79 -10.24
C SER A 171 -9.93 -7.29 -11.60
N GLY A 172 -9.10 -7.26 -12.63
CA GLY A 172 -9.38 -7.79 -13.96
C GLY A 172 -9.00 -9.27 -14.16
N TYR A 173 -8.51 -9.99 -13.14
CA TYR A 173 -8.22 -11.41 -13.27
C TYR A 173 -9.52 -12.22 -13.35
N GLY A 174 -9.55 -13.22 -14.28
CA GLY A 174 -10.56 -14.26 -14.26
C GLY A 174 -10.30 -15.32 -13.17
N SER A 175 -11.31 -16.16 -12.91
CA SER A 175 -11.30 -17.15 -11.82
C SER A 175 -10.02 -17.97 -11.74
N LYS A 176 -9.58 -18.58 -12.84
CA LYS A 176 -8.37 -19.42 -12.88
C LYS A 176 -7.15 -18.71 -12.32
N ALA A 177 -6.94 -17.44 -12.68
CA ALA A 177 -5.79 -16.66 -12.24
C ALA A 177 -5.87 -16.29 -10.75
N VAL A 178 -7.08 -16.03 -10.24
CA VAL A 178 -7.34 -15.78 -8.82
C VAL A 178 -7.09 -17.06 -8.02
N ILE A 179 -7.73 -18.17 -8.37
CA ILE A 179 -7.62 -19.45 -7.65
C ILE A 179 -6.17 -19.96 -7.60
N GLU A 180 -5.43 -19.86 -8.69
CA GLU A 180 -4.02 -20.26 -8.73
C GLU A 180 -3.18 -19.49 -7.70
N ARG A 181 -3.34 -18.16 -7.62
CA ARG A 181 -2.59 -17.30 -6.69
C ARG A 181 -2.99 -17.52 -5.24
N LEU A 182 -4.29 -17.70 -4.97
CA LEU A 182 -4.79 -18.06 -3.65
C LEU A 182 -4.16 -19.37 -3.14
N ASN A 183 -4.09 -20.38 -4.01
CA ASN A 183 -3.49 -21.67 -3.68
C ASN A 183 -1.98 -21.59 -3.45
N ILE A 184 -1.24 -20.86 -4.32
CA ILE A 184 0.23 -20.69 -4.17
C ILE A 184 0.53 -19.97 -2.84
N ALA A 185 -0.20 -18.90 -2.53
CA ALA A 185 0.00 -18.12 -1.31
C ALA A 185 -0.65 -18.76 -0.07
N LYS A 186 -1.42 -19.84 -0.23
CA LYS A 186 -2.20 -20.48 0.84
C LYS A 186 -3.09 -19.48 1.57
N ALA A 187 -3.78 -18.63 0.82
CA ALA A 187 -4.63 -17.58 1.38
C ALA A 187 -5.75 -18.17 2.24
N LYS A 188 -5.91 -17.65 3.46
CA LYS A 188 -6.97 -18.06 4.39
C LYS A 188 -8.22 -17.20 4.27
N GLY A 189 -8.08 -15.96 3.81
CA GLY A 189 -9.18 -15.03 3.59
C GLY A 189 -9.08 -14.34 2.25
N ILE A 190 -10.21 -13.83 1.78
CA ILE A 190 -10.29 -12.98 0.59
C ILE A 190 -11.29 -11.85 0.83
N PHE A 191 -10.89 -10.61 0.57
CA PHE A 191 -11.79 -9.49 0.39
C PHE A 191 -12.15 -9.36 -1.08
N THR A 192 -13.45 -9.18 -1.37
CA THR A 192 -13.95 -8.99 -2.72
C THR A 192 -15.23 -8.14 -2.73
N VAL A 193 -15.69 -7.77 -3.92
CA VAL A 193 -16.92 -7.01 -4.10
C VAL A 193 -17.92 -7.79 -4.94
N GLU A 194 -19.21 -7.54 -4.73
CA GLU A 194 -20.26 -8.13 -5.57
C GLU A 194 -20.11 -7.67 -7.01
N LYS A 195 -19.98 -6.32 -7.20
CA LYS A 195 -19.88 -5.74 -8.54
C LYS A 195 -19.03 -4.46 -8.57
N THR A 196 -18.56 -4.12 -9.75
CA THR A 196 -17.88 -2.88 -10.11
C THR A 196 -18.26 -2.48 -11.53
N PHE A 197 -17.87 -1.28 -11.95
CA PHE A 197 -18.12 -0.79 -13.30
C PHE A 197 -16.81 -0.52 -14.05
N ARG A 198 -16.82 -0.78 -15.35
CA ARG A 198 -15.73 -0.40 -16.24
C ARG A 198 -16.26 -0.09 -17.63
N LYS A 199 -16.11 1.17 -18.10
CA LYS A 199 -16.69 1.70 -19.35
C LYS A 199 -18.20 1.45 -19.40
N ALA A 200 -18.91 1.87 -18.35
CA ALA A 200 -20.34 1.67 -18.10
C ALA A 200 -20.82 0.21 -18.08
N LYS A 201 -19.92 -0.75 -18.19
CA LYS A 201 -20.27 -2.19 -18.12
C LYS A 201 -20.18 -2.68 -16.67
N GLU A 202 -21.28 -3.22 -16.14
CA GLU A 202 -21.29 -3.90 -14.85
C GLU A 202 -20.46 -5.20 -14.94
N ILE A 203 -19.56 -5.36 -14.00
CA ILE A 203 -18.74 -6.55 -13.82
C ILE A 203 -19.08 -7.16 -12.46
N ARG A 204 -19.70 -8.33 -12.47
CA ARG A 204 -20.06 -9.08 -11.26
C ARG A 204 -18.86 -9.89 -10.78
N MET A 205 -17.98 -9.21 -10.02
CA MET A 205 -16.67 -9.77 -9.65
C MET A 205 -16.77 -11.04 -8.82
N PHE A 206 -17.65 -11.04 -7.81
CA PHE A 206 -17.82 -12.22 -6.95
C PHE A 206 -18.37 -13.41 -7.74
N ASP A 207 -19.35 -13.19 -8.64
CA ASP A 207 -19.91 -14.25 -9.48
C ASP A 207 -18.86 -14.94 -10.36
N GLN A 208 -17.82 -14.20 -10.78
CA GLN A 208 -16.75 -14.78 -11.60
C GLN A 208 -15.90 -15.81 -10.86
N ILE A 209 -15.82 -15.73 -9.54
CA ILE A 209 -14.90 -16.58 -8.74
C ILE A 209 -15.62 -17.54 -7.79
N LYS A 210 -16.86 -17.24 -7.39
CA LYS A 210 -17.56 -17.97 -6.31
C LYS A 210 -17.67 -19.47 -6.53
N GLY A 211 -17.87 -19.91 -7.79
CA GLY A 211 -18.00 -21.32 -8.13
C GLY A 211 -16.70 -22.13 -8.00
N ASP A 212 -15.54 -21.47 -8.01
CA ASP A 212 -14.23 -22.11 -7.96
C ASP A 212 -13.52 -21.98 -6.61
N LEU A 213 -14.03 -21.16 -5.68
CA LEU A 213 -13.38 -20.91 -4.39
C LEU A 213 -13.21 -22.17 -3.53
N ASP A 214 -14.02 -23.20 -3.72
CA ASP A 214 -13.88 -24.47 -3.01
C ASP A 214 -12.61 -25.25 -3.41
N GLN A 215 -11.99 -24.90 -4.53
CA GLN A 215 -10.68 -25.41 -4.94
C GLN A 215 -9.53 -24.87 -4.08
N VAL A 216 -9.76 -23.81 -3.28
CA VAL A 216 -8.79 -23.23 -2.36
C VAL A 216 -8.98 -23.82 -0.97
N LYS A 217 -8.26 -24.91 -0.67
CA LYS A 217 -8.44 -25.66 0.59
C LYS A 217 -8.08 -24.86 1.85
N SER A 218 -7.19 -23.87 1.72
CA SER A 218 -6.80 -22.97 2.82
C SER A 218 -7.83 -21.88 3.12
N LEU A 219 -8.80 -21.63 2.23
CA LEU A 219 -9.74 -20.51 2.34
C LEU A 219 -10.80 -20.78 3.43
N GLU A 220 -10.77 -19.96 4.47
CA GLU A 220 -11.67 -20.04 5.62
C GLU A 220 -12.81 -19.03 5.55
N LYS A 221 -12.52 -17.79 5.05
CA LYS A 221 -13.48 -16.67 5.02
C LYS A 221 -13.42 -15.86 3.74
N ILE A 222 -14.59 -15.34 3.35
CA ILE A 222 -14.80 -14.40 2.24
C ILE A 222 -15.43 -13.15 2.83
N PHE A 223 -14.75 -12.02 2.74
CA PHE A 223 -15.25 -10.72 3.17
C PHE A 223 -15.81 -10.00 1.93
N LEU A 224 -17.13 -9.86 1.89
CA LEU A 224 -17.84 -9.41 0.69
C LEU A 224 -18.43 -8.01 0.89
N LEU A 225 -18.06 -7.08 0.03
CA LEU A 225 -18.78 -5.82 -0.17
C LEU A 225 -19.96 -6.10 -1.13
N GLY A 226 -21.09 -6.48 -0.58
CA GLY A 226 -22.29 -6.93 -1.29
C GLY A 226 -23.24 -7.68 -0.37
N ASN A 227 -24.31 -8.28 -0.95
CA ASN A 227 -25.42 -8.87 -0.22
C ASN A 227 -25.52 -10.40 -0.35
N ASP A 228 -24.60 -11.06 -1.06
CA ASP A 228 -24.62 -12.52 -1.22
C ASP A 228 -24.41 -13.22 0.14
N LYS A 229 -24.95 -14.40 0.32
CA LYS A 229 -24.96 -15.14 1.60
C LYS A 229 -24.33 -16.52 1.43
N GLY A 230 -23.61 -16.98 2.46
CA GLY A 230 -23.03 -18.30 2.48
C GLY A 230 -22.25 -18.58 3.77
N LYS A 231 -21.98 -19.84 4.06
CA LYS A 231 -21.33 -20.29 5.31
C LYS A 231 -19.99 -19.61 5.58
N LYS A 232 -19.20 -19.30 4.52
CA LYS A 232 -17.90 -18.64 4.64
C LYS A 232 -17.98 -17.13 4.42
N ILE A 233 -19.14 -16.58 4.02
CA ILE A 233 -19.29 -15.17 3.64
C ILE A 233 -19.55 -14.33 4.89
N PHE A 234 -18.82 -13.23 4.99
CA PHE A 234 -18.97 -12.18 5.97
C PHE A 234 -19.16 -10.86 5.22
N ASN A 235 -20.37 -10.28 5.30
CA ASN A 235 -20.67 -9.06 4.57
C ASN A 235 -20.09 -7.82 5.23
N TRP A 236 -19.75 -6.82 4.44
CA TRP A 236 -19.07 -5.59 4.86
C TRP A 236 -19.83 -4.83 5.95
N GLU A 237 -21.16 -4.77 5.90
CA GLU A 237 -22.03 -4.13 6.89
C GLU A 237 -21.81 -4.63 8.33
N ASN A 238 -21.35 -5.86 8.49
CA ASN A 238 -21.12 -6.46 9.80
C ASN A 238 -19.83 -5.96 10.51
N PHE A 239 -19.02 -5.13 9.86
CA PHE A 239 -17.84 -4.52 10.48
C PHE A 239 -18.20 -3.38 11.44
N ASP A 240 -19.40 -2.81 11.36
CA ASP A 240 -19.76 -1.60 12.12
C ASP A 240 -19.98 -1.86 13.61
N ASN A 241 -20.34 -3.08 13.99
CA ASN A 241 -20.66 -3.47 15.37
C ASN A 241 -19.44 -3.91 16.20
N VAL A 242 -18.23 -3.49 15.81
CA VAL A 242 -16.99 -3.89 16.48
C VAL A 242 -16.22 -2.65 16.95
N SER A 243 -15.41 -2.80 18.00
CA SER A 243 -14.60 -1.72 18.54
C SER A 243 -13.71 -1.07 17.46
N ASP A 244 -13.66 0.25 17.45
CA ASP A 244 -12.79 1.07 16.62
C ASP A 244 -11.40 1.31 17.25
N LYS A 245 -11.11 0.67 18.38
CA LYS A 245 -9.81 0.70 19.06
C LYS A 245 -9.05 -0.59 18.80
N LEU A 246 -7.89 -0.47 18.16
CA LEU A 246 -7.01 -1.59 17.87
C LEU A 246 -5.55 -1.13 17.89
N LYS A 247 -4.74 -1.78 18.74
CA LYS A 247 -3.28 -1.58 18.72
C LYS A 247 -2.69 -2.23 17.48
N THR A 248 -1.80 -1.52 16.80
CA THR A 248 -1.04 -2.06 15.65
C THR A 248 -0.06 -3.12 16.13
N GLU A 249 -0.01 -4.25 15.42
CA GLU A 249 0.84 -5.39 15.75
C GLU A 249 2.33 -5.05 15.56
N GLU A 250 3.15 -5.45 16.54
CA GLU A 250 4.59 -5.26 16.51
C GLU A 250 5.24 -6.36 15.66
N MET A 251 5.55 -6.02 14.40
CA MET A 251 6.20 -6.93 13.46
C MET A 251 7.71 -6.80 13.54
N ASN A 252 8.46 -7.89 13.29
CA ASN A 252 9.88 -7.73 12.98
C ASN A 252 9.99 -6.89 11.68
N ALA A 253 11.04 -6.09 11.55
CA ALA A 253 11.22 -5.19 10.42
C ALA A 253 11.13 -5.91 9.06
N GLU A 254 11.61 -7.14 9.00
CA GLU A 254 11.63 -7.98 7.79
C GLU A 254 10.50 -9.02 7.71
N ASP A 255 9.55 -9.00 8.64
CA ASP A 255 8.38 -9.86 8.49
C ASP A 255 7.65 -9.52 7.17
N PRO A 256 7.18 -10.54 6.41
CA PRO A 256 6.39 -10.33 5.21
C PRO A 256 5.15 -9.47 5.46
N ALA A 257 4.94 -8.49 4.59
CA ALA A 257 3.78 -7.60 4.64
C ALA A 257 2.87 -7.76 3.42
N ILE A 258 3.47 -7.91 2.24
CA ILE A 258 2.73 -7.96 0.97
C ILE A 258 3.36 -9.01 0.06
N ILE A 259 2.51 -9.73 -0.68
CA ILE A 259 2.94 -10.64 -1.75
C ILE A 259 2.34 -10.15 -3.07
N HIS A 260 3.17 -9.66 -3.99
CA HIS A 260 2.77 -9.35 -5.35
C HIS A 260 3.21 -10.45 -6.31
N PHE A 261 2.28 -10.93 -7.15
CA PHE A 261 2.61 -11.89 -8.18
C PHE A 261 3.07 -11.22 -9.48
N THR A 262 4.18 -11.73 -10.02
CA THR A 262 4.66 -11.39 -11.37
C THR A 262 4.36 -12.53 -12.34
N SER A 263 4.30 -12.23 -13.65
CA SER A 263 4.00 -13.22 -14.70
C SER A 263 5.03 -14.35 -14.80
N GLY A 264 6.23 -14.17 -14.26
CA GLY A 264 7.32 -15.15 -14.28
C GLY A 264 7.74 -15.57 -15.71
N THR A 265 9.02 -15.65 -15.98
CA THR A 265 9.58 -16.10 -17.28
C THR A 265 9.30 -17.57 -17.59
N THR A 266 8.92 -18.36 -16.58
CA THR A 266 8.64 -19.82 -16.70
C THR A 266 7.16 -20.16 -16.84
N GLY A 267 6.29 -19.15 -17.02
CA GLY A 267 4.83 -19.32 -17.17
C GLY A 267 4.05 -19.49 -15.86
N LYS A 268 4.70 -19.82 -14.74
CA LYS A 268 4.04 -19.88 -13.42
C LYS A 268 4.18 -18.54 -12.69
N PRO A 269 3.12 -18.05 -12.04
CA PRO A 269 3.20 -16.83 -11.22
C PRO A 269 4.25 -16.98 -10.10
N LYS A 270 5.08 -15.95 -9.91
CA LYS A 270 6.07 -15.89 -8.82
C LYS A 270 5.67 -14.81 -7.82
N GLY A 271 5.58 -15.16 -6.54
CA GLY A 271 5.27 -14.22 -5.46
C GLY A 271 6.53 -13.45 -5.01
N CYS A 272 6.55 -12.15 -5.25
CA CYS A 272 7.56 -11.24 -4.70
C CYS A 272 7.08 -10.75 -3.34
N VAL A 273 7.90 -10.95 -2.31
CA VAL A 273 7.56 -10.59 -0.93
C VAL A 273 8.19 -9.24 -0.58
N TYR A 274 7.35 -8.34 -0.07
CA TYR A 274 7.78 -7.05 0.48
C TYR A 274 7.64 -7.08 1.99
N THR A 275 8.65 -6.56 2.68
CA THR A 275 8.68 -6.50 4.15
C THR A 275 8.10 -5.20 4.68
N HIS A 276 7.77 -5.17 5.98
CA HIS A 276 7.23 -3.97 6.61
C HIS A 276 8.18 -2.77 6.51
N ILE A 277 9.48 -2.97 6.75
CA ILE A 277 10.44 -1.85 6.67
C ILE A 277 10.84 -1.55 5.23
N GLY A 278 11.00 -2.58 4.38
CA GLY A 278 11.50 -2.41 3.03
C GLY A 278 10.64 -1.49 2.18
N LEU A 279 9.30 -1.68 2.22
CA LEU A 279 8.39 -0.84 1.45
C LEU A 279 8.42 0.62 1.94
N VAL A 280 8.28 0.84 3.24
CA VAL A 280 8.20 2.22 3.79
C VAL A 280 9.50 2.98 3.56
N THR A 281 10.66 2.34 3.78
CA THR A 281 11.97 2.99 3.59
C THR A 281 12.21 3.31 2.12
N LYS A 282 11.85 2.38 1.22
CA LYS A 282 11.96 2.61 -0.23
C LYS A 282 11.10 3.78 -0.69
N MET A 283 9.85 3.87 -0.20
CA MET A 283 8.96 5.00 -0.53
C MET A 283 9.44 6.32 0.06
N ALA A 284 10.01 6.30 1.26
CA ALA A 284 10.59 7.49 1.87
C ALA A 284 11.77 8.05 1.04
N PHE A 285 12.58 7.18 0.43
CA PHE A 285 13.68 7.59 -0.43
C PHE A 285 13.20 8.03 -1.82
N ASP A 286 12.53 7.13 -2.57
CA ASP A 286 12.18 7.39 -3.96
C ASP A 286 11.22 8.58 -4.11
N GLU A 287 10.15 8.55 -3.37
CA GLU A 287 9.10 9.56 -3.51
C GLU A 287 9.32 10.72 -2.53
N GLY A 288 9.67 10.41 -1.29
CA GLY A 288 9.88 11.44 -0.28
C GLY A 288 11.10 12.32 -0.61
N ILE A 289 12.27 11.71 -0.82
CA ILE A 289 13.53 12.45 -0.99
C ILE A 289 13.77 12.80 -2.45
N LEU A 290 13.73 11.82 -3.36
CA LEU A 290 14.13 12.04 -4.76
C LEU A 290 13.05 12.75 -5.59
N ALA A 291 11.77 12.41 -5.38
CA ALA A 291 10.66 13.07 -6.07
C ALA A 291 10.08 14.28 -5.29
N ASP A 292 10.65 14.63 -4.14
CA ASP A 292 10.27 15.79 -3.32
C ASP A 292 8.80 15.78 -2.85
N PHE A 293 8.20 14.58 -2.71
CA PHE A 293 6.79 14.43 -2.33
C PHE A 293 6.52 14.95 -0.92
N LYS A 294 5.50 15.81 -0.75
CA LYS A 294 5.21 16.56 0.47
C LYS A 294 3.83 16.22 1.06
N GLN A 295 3.63 16.58 2.32
CA GLN A 295 2.34 16.47 3.01
C GLN A 295 1.24 17.30 2.33
N THR A 296 1.60 18.41 1.70
CA THR A 296 0.67 19.30 0.98
C THR A 296 0.24 18.78 -0.38
N ASP A 297 0.89 17.73 -0.89
CA ASP A 297 0.59 17.19 -2.21
C ASP A 297 -0.69 16.36 -2.20
N VAL A 298 -1.34 16.29 -3.35
CA VAL A 298 -2.50 15.44 -3.60
C VAL A 298 -2.10 14.37 -4.61
N HIS A 299 -2.08 13.11 -4.18
CA HIS A 299 -1.60 12.00 -4.99
C HIS A 299 -2.74 11.34 -5.75
N LEU A 300 -2.73 11.42 -7.08
CA LEU A 300 -3.67 10.68 -7.93
C LEU A 300 -3.07 9.35 -8.37
N CYS A 301 -3.76 8.25 -8.08
CA CYS A 301 -3.43 6.94 -8.58
C CYS A 301 -4.66 6.20 -9.08
N MET A 302 -4.67 5.86 -10.37
CA MET A 302 -5.70 5.02 -10.98
C MET A 302 -5.21 3.58 -11.22
N ALA A 303 -4.00 3.23 -10.78
CA ALA A 303 -3.49 1.87 -10.90
C ALA A 303 -4.15 0.94 -9.88
N ASP A 304 -4.57 -0.24 -10.35
CA ASP A 304 -5.16 -1.28 -9.53
C ASP A 304 -4.21 -1.77 -8.43
N MET A 305 -4.78 -2.11 -7.25
CA MET A 305 -4.01 -2.61 -6.10
C MET A 305 -3.26 -3.92 -6.39
N GLY A 306 -3.70 -4.71 -7.36
CA GLY A 306 -2.99 -5.91 -7.82
C GLY A 306 -1.65 -5.64 -8.49
N TRP A 307 -1.36 -4.40 -8.83
CA TRP A 307 -0.05 -3.95 -9.29
C TRP A 307 0.73 -3.31 -8.13
N MET A 308 2.05 -3.46 -8.16
CA MET A 308 2.93 -2.85 -7.12
C MET A 308 2.68 -1.35 -6.96
N VAL A 309 2.33 -0.65 -8.04
CA VAL A 309 2.02 0.79 -8.03
C VAL A 309 0.85 1.11 -7.11
N GLY A 310 -0.18 0.26 -7.01
CA GLY A 310 -1.31 0.46 -6.10
C GLY A 310 -0.88 0.47 -4.63
N SER A 311 -0.16 -0.57 -4.18
CA SER A 311 0.38 -0.65 -2.81
C SER A 311 1.40 0.46 -2.52
N LYS A 312 2.25 0.79 -3.52
CA LYS A 312 3.19 1.90 -3.47
C LYS A 312 2.46 3.22 -3.22
N SER A 313 1.43 3.52 -4.02
CA SER A 313 0.64 4.76 -3.92
C SER A 313 -0.06 4.91 -2.57
N ALA A 314 -0.65 3.83 -2.05
CA ALA A 314 -1.24 3.82 -0.71
C ALA A 314 -0.20 4.19 0.36
N THR A 315 1.01 3.62 0.26
CA THR A 315 2.10 3.86 1.20
C THR A 315 2.68 5.27 1.07
N ILE A 316 2.85 5.79 -0.16
CA ILE A 316 3.40 7.14 -0.39
C ILE A 316 2.51 8.20 0.25
N ALA A 317 1.24 8.27 -0.15
CA ALA A 317 0.32 9.28 0.34
C ALA A 317 0.22 9.22 1.88
N SER A 318 -0.06 8.04 2.43
CA SER A 318 -0.27 7.87 3.86
C SER A 318 0.98 8.11 4.70
N SER A 319 2.17 7.65 4.27
CA SER A 319 3.40 7.84 5.05
C SER A 319 3.85 9.29 5.12
N HIS A 320 3.46 10.13 4.15
CA HIS A 320 3.75 11.57 4.15
C HIS A 320 2.63 12.43 4.74
N GLY A 321 1.50 11.82 5.13
CA GLY A 321 0.34 12.55 5.62
C GLY A 321 -0.39 13.34 4.52
N ALA A 322 -0.19 12.97 3.26
CA ALA A 322 -0.74 13.64 2.09
C ALA A 322 -2.14 13.12 1.75
N LYS A 323 -2.87 13.86 0.92
CA LYS A 323 -4.16 13.45 0.38
C LYS A 323 -3.98 12.53 -0.82
N MET A 324 -4.97 11.68 -1.08
CA MET A 324 -4.97 10.89 -2.30
C MET A 324 -6.33 10.89 -2.99
N ILE A 325 -6.30 10.74 -4.30
CA ILE A 325 -7.48 10.57 -5.15
C ILE A 325 -7.44 9.15 -5.68
N ILE A 326 -8.54 8.45 -5.54
CA ILE A 326 -8.76 7.14 -6.16
C ILE A 326 -9.97 7.23 -7.08
N ALA A 327 -9.93 6.54 -8.20
CA ALA A 327 -11.03 6.54 -9.16
C ALA A 327 -11.31 5.13 -9.68
N GLU A 328 -12.59 4.73 -9.62
CA GLU A 328 -13.06 3.48 -10.22
C GLU A 328 -13.02 3.60 -11.75
N GLY A 329 -12.77 2.48 -12.43
CA GLY A 329 -12.82 2.39 -13.88
C GLY A 329 -11.51 2.79 -14.58
N VAL A 330 -11.60 3.54 -15.66
CA VAL A 330 -10.46 3.87 -16.53
C VAL A 330 -10.29 5.38 -16.71
N PRO A 331 -9.07 5.84 -17.03
CA PRO A 331 -8.76 7.27 -17.10
C PRO A 331 -9.40 8.00 -18.28
N ASP A 332 -9.88 7.26 -19.31
CA ASP A 332 -10.42 7.75 -20.57
C ASP A 332 -11.95 7.56 -20.71
N PHE A 333 -12.68 7.30 -19.62
CA PHE A 333 -14.13 7.12 -19.62
C PHE A 333 -14.75 7.80 -18.37
N PRO A 334 -15.90 8.53 -18.47
CA PRO A 334 -16.81 8.65 -19.63
C PRO A 334 -16.30 9.55 -20.77
N ASP A 335 -15.21 10.29 -20.57
CA ASP A 335 -14.56 11.10 -21.60
C ASP A 335 -13.03 11.05 -21.50
N GLU A 336 -12.35 11.38 -22.59
CA GLU A 336 -10.89 11.33 -22.72
C GLU A 336 -10.14 12.26 -21.75
N LEU A 337 -10.83 13.25 -21.18
CA LEU A 337 -10.25 14.24 -20.26
C LEU A 337 -10.47 13.87 -18.78
N ARG A 338 -11.11 12.74 -18.47
CA ARG A 338 -11.44 12.36 -17.09
C ARG A 338 -10.25 12.47 -16.14
N PHE A 339 -9.10 11.95 -16.55
CA PHE A 339 -7.88 12.02 -15.74
C PHE A 339 -7.48 13.44 -15.37
N TRP A 340 -7.53 14.34 -16.37
CA TRP A 340 -7.17 15.73 -16.18
C TRP A 340 -8.21 16.50 -15.37
N LYS A 341 -9.50 16.17 -15.53
CA LYS A 341 -10.59 16.73 -14.72
C LYS A 341 -10.46 16.37 -13.25
N LEU A 342 -10.03 15.13 -12.93
CA LEU A 342 -9.74 14.74 -11.56
C LEU A 342 -8.62 15.59 -10.96
N ILE A 343 -7.52 15.79 -11.70
CA ILE A 343 -6.41 16.65 -11.26
C ILE A 343 -6.90 18.08 -11.02
N GLU A 344 -7.65 18.64 -11.97
CA GLU A 344 -8.16 20.01 -11.85
C GLU A 344 -9.11 20.19 -10.66
N LYS A 345 -9.96 19.22 -10.39
CA LYS A 345 -10.99 19.26 -9.34
C LYS A 345 -10.40 19.20 -7.92
N TYR A 346 -9.35 18.41 -7.71
CA TYR A 346 -8.84 18.12 -6.37
C TYR A 346 -7.49 18.77 -6.06
N LYS A 347 -7.10 19.80 -6.78
CA LYS A 347 -5.86 20.59 -6.60
C LYS A 347 -5.50 20.85 -5.15
#